data_10fe9064f449c1cddfb95570b8f1eb1b
#
_entry.id   10fe9064f449c1cddfb95570b8f1eb1b
#
_cell.length_a   1.000
_cell.length_b   1.000
_cell.length_c   1.000
_cell.angle_alpha   90.00
_cell.angle_beta   90.00
_cell.angle_gamma   90.00
#
_symmetry.space_group_name_H-M   'P 1'
#
loop_
_entity.id
_entity.type
_entity.pdbx_description
1 polymer ?
#
loop_
_entity_poly.entity_id
_entity_poly.type
_entity_poly.pdbx_seq_one_letter_code
_entity_poly.pdbx_strand_id
1 'polypeptide(L)'
;TINGDSYYINEDGSKQKGWLELEGKKYYFNTKTGVQVKGWVTDSKGRKRYFSKQAGIMMTGWVTDSKDQKRYFDPSTGFMQTKWLTLKGKRYYFYSNSGVAACKTFLTDSKKNTRYFTSACYMLTGWTKNSSNEYRYFETEDGIMAKGFQTLDGKKYYFNTGSGKMAVGWTTIDGNKYYFDKETGVMATGDVTIDGQKYHFNSNGILSNTTSPTGSRTIKNYLAGALQPVGQALYVWGGGWNDSTRKGTSQTMTDFYNSQSSSYDYNNYRDLSTANRAKGFDCSGFVGWSAYQVMQSKSGVGSGYTVVSGEIGSYYKSMGWGSI
;
A
#
# COMPACT_ATOMS: atom_id res chain seq x y z
N THR A 1 22.14 -13.62 -55.84
CA THR A 1 22.89 -14.28 -54.76
C THR A 1 24.05 -15.06 -55.38
N ILE A 2 25.19 -15.04 -54.72
CA ILE A 2 26.38 -15.82 -55.10
C ILE A 2 26.75 -16.64 -53.87
N ASN A 3 26.78 -17.98 -53.99
CA ASN A 3 27.07 -18.91 -52.86
C ASN A 3 26.20 -18.70 -51.61
N GLY A 4 24.92 -18.34 -51.82
CA GLY A 4 24.01 -18.06 -50.72
C GLY A 4 24.06 -16.63 -50.16
N ASP A 5 25.08 -15.83 -50.47
CA ASP A 5 25.19 -14.44 -50.09
C ASP A 5 24.44 -13.53 -51.05
N SER A 6 23.81 -12.48 -50.50
CA SER A 6 23.09 -11.46 -51.28
C SER A 6 23.99 -10.25 -51.46
N TYR A 7 23.99 -9.70 -52.66
CA TYR A 7 24.74 -8.49 -53.03
C TYR A 7 23.82 -7.51 -53.78
N TYR A 8 24.15 -6.25 -53.77
CA TYR A 8 23.59 -5.25 -54.66
C TYR A 8 24.71 -4.82 -55.61
N ILE A 9 24.43 -4.79 -56.89
CA ILE A 9 25.37 -4.37 -57.91
C ILE A 9 24.96 -2.98 -58.37
N ASN A 10 25.88 -2.05 -58.25
CA ASN A 10 25.71 -0.68 -58.72
C ASN A 10 25.68 -0.62 -60.25
N GLU A 11 25.27 0.52 -60.81
CA GLU A 11 25.21 0.74 -62.27
C GLU A 11 26.57 0.57 -62.96
N ASP A 12 27.65 0.85 -62.26
CA ASP A 12 29.04 0.70 -62.74
C ASP A 12 29.56 -0.75 -62.61
N GLY A 13 28.72 -1.70 -62.22
CA GLY A 13 29.08 -3.11 -62.03
C GLY A 13 29.77 -3.44 -60.70
N SER A 14 30.06 -2.45 -59.88
CA SER A 14 30.67 -2.69 -58.57
C SER A 14 29.70 -3.20 -57.53
N LYS A 15 30.21 -3.93 -56.52
CA LYS A 15 29.39 -4.34 -55.35
C LYS A 15 29.17 -3.16 -54.42
N GLN A 16 27.91 -2.91 -54.08
CA GLN A 16 27.54 -1.95 -53.05
C GLN A 16 28.22 -2.28 -51.71
N LYS A 17 28.76 -1.26 -51.07
CA LYS A 17 29.33 -1.36 -49.71
C LYS A 17 28.76 -0.26 -48.82
N GLY A 18 28.60 -0.56 -47.49
CA GLY A 18 28.05 0.40 -46.57
C GLY A 18 26.52 0.52 -46.69
N TRP A 19 26.02 1.70 -46.41
CA TRP A 19 24.60 2.03 -46.44
C TRP A 19 24.04 2.17 -47.84
N LEU A 20 22.85 1.69 -48.06
CA LEU A 20 22.07 1.90 -49.26
C LEU A 20 20.61 2.17 -48.88
N GLU A 21 20.01 3.17 -49.47
CA GLU A 21 18.59 3.47 -49.34
C GLU A 21 17.90 3.25 -50.70
N LEU A 22 16.92 2.37 -50.74
CA LEU A 22 16.10 2.05 -51.91
C LEU A 22 14.64 2.11 -51.53
N GLU A 23 13.83 2.88 -52.22
CA GLU A 23 12.39 3.01 -51.99
C GLU A 23 12.04 3.28 -50.51
N GLY A 24 12.83 4.15 -49.86
CA GLY A 24 12.66 4.49 -48.45
C GLY A 24 13.04 3.38 -47.45
N LYS A 25 13.60 2.26 -47.92
CA LYS A 25 14.11 1.17 -47.09
C LYS A 25 15.65 1.25 -47.03
N LYS A 26 16.19 1.08 -45.81
CA LYS A 26 17.63 1.11 -45.57
C LYS A 26 18.21 -0.29 -45.47
N TYR A 27 19.31 -0.48 -46.17
CA TYR A 27 20.10 -1.71 -46.21
C TYR A 27 21.54 -1.40 -45.82
N TYR A 28 22.24 -2.43 -45.37
CA TYR A 28 23.65 -2.29 -45.11
C TYR A 28 24.42 -3.47 -45.70
N PHE A 29 25.52 -3.14 -46.38
CA PHE A 29 26.39 -4.11 -47.00
C PHE A 29 27.76 -4.06 -46.31
N ASN A 30 28.33 -5.21 -46.03
CA ASN A 30 29.64 -5.30 -45.42
C ASN A 30 30.67 -4.50 -46.21
N THR A 31 31.40 -3.60 -45.59
CA THR A 31 32.32 -2.68 -46.24
C THR A 31 33.53 -3.34 -46.87
N LYS A 32 33.88 -4.58 -46.43
CA LYS A 32 34.98 -5.36 -47.04
C LYS A 32 34.48 -6.26 -48.16
N THR A 33 33.42 -7.03 -47.91
CA THR A 33 32.97 -8.10 -48.81
C THR A 33 31.83 -7.70 -49.74
N GLY A 34 31.07 -6.64 -49.43
CA GLY A 34 29.83 -6.25 -50.14
C GLY A 34 28.66 -7.17 -49.89
N VAL A 35 28.75 -8.12 -48.92
CA VAL A 35 27.66 -9.01 -48.57
C VAL A 35 26.59 -8.22 -47.81
N GLN A 36 25.32 -8.43 -48.20
CA GLN A 36 24.17 -7.82 -47.50
C GLN A 36 24.07 -8.31 -46.08
N VAL A 37 23.96 -7.39 -45.15
CA VAL A 37 23.78 -7.70 -43.73
C VAL A 37 22.33 -8.09 -43.43
N LYS A 38 22.17 -9.19 -42.71
CA LYS A 38 20.88 -9.73 -42.23
C LYS A 38 20.98 -10.09 -40.74
N GLY A 39 19.88 -9.99 -40.02
CA GLY A 39 19.85 -10.33 -38.60
C GLY A 39 20.44 -9.22 -37.72
N TRP A 40 20.97 -9.64 -36.56
CA TRP A 40 21.52 -8.72 -35.54
C TRP A 40 22.91 -8.22 -35.92
N VAL A 41 23.11 -6.91 -35.74
CA VAL A 41 24.42 -6.26 -35.88
C VAL A 41 24.70 -5.42 -34.65
N THR A 42 25.91 -5.52 -34.15
CA THR A 42 26.39 -4.70 -33.03
C THR A 42 27.53 -3.83 -33.51
N ASP A 43 27.46 -2.54 -33.27
CA ASP A 43 28.53 -1.61 -33.60
C ASP A 43 29.66 -1.61 -32.55
N SER A 44 30.76 -0.87 -32.79
CA SER A 44 31.90 -0.75 -31.89
C SER A 44 31.55 -0.14 -30.50
N LYS A 45 30.40 0.54 -30.40
CA LYS A 45 29.90 1.11 -29.15
C LYS A 45 28.90 0.19 -28.43
N GLY A 46 28.72 -1.06 -28.90
CA GLY A 46 27.78 -2.03 -28.33
C GLY A 46 26.31 -1.79 -28.69
N ARG A 47 26.00 -0.81 -29.55
CA ARG A 47 24.61 -0.53 -29.95
C ARG A 47 24.17 -1.51 -31.01
N LYS A 48 22.92 -2.02 -30.91
CA LYS A 48 22.40 -3.07 -31.77
C LYS A 48 21.41 -2.52 -32.79
N ARG A 49 21.46 -3.06 -34.02
CA ARG A 49 20.45 -2.92 -35.07
C ARG A 49 19.98 -4.32 -35.49
N TYR A 50 18.79 -4.37 -36.06
CA TYR A 50 18.30 -5.61 -36.63
C TYR A 50 17.87 -5.40 -38.07
N PHE A 51 18.36 -6.25 -38.94
CA PHE A 51 17.98 -6.30 -40.36
C PHE A 51 17.12 -7.53 -40.59
N SER A 52 16.01 -7.40 -41.30
CA SER A 52 15.11 -8.52 -41.58
C SER A 52 15.87 -9.70 -42.20
N LYS A 53 15.61 -10.91 -41.70
CA LYS A 53 16.32 -12.12 -42.16
C LYS A 53 16.07 -12.43 -43.63
N GLN A 54 14.88 -12.11 -44.13
CA GLN A 54 14.49 -12.40 -45.51
C GLN A 54 15.07 -11.35 -46.46
N ALA A 55 14.77 -10.07 -46.27
CA ALA A 55 15.05 -9.00 -47.20
C ALA A 55 16.26 -8.15 -46.81
N GLY A 56 16.85 -8.28 -45.62
CA GLY A 56 17.95 -7.43 -45.14
C GLY A 56 17.55 -5.96 -44.92
N ILE A 57 16.27 -5.66 -44.74
CA ILE A 57 15.77 -4.32 -44.48
C ILE A 57 16.05 -3.96 -43.00
N MET A 58 16.61 -2.78 -42.76
CA MET A 58 16.81 -2.26 -41.42
C MET A 58 15.45 -2.08 -40.73
N MET A 59 15.27 -2.71 -39.57
CA MET A 59 14.04 -2.58 -38.81
C MET A 59 14.04 -1.30 -37.99
N THR A 60 12.88 -0.62 -37.98
CA THR A 60 12.64 0.62 -37.23
C THR A 60 11.27 0.55 -36.55
N GLY A 61 11.04 1.38 -35.52
CA GLY A 61 9.79 1.36 -34.77
C GLY A 61 9.61 0.09 -33.96
N TRP A 62 8.34 -0.28 -33.71
CA TRP A 62 8.00 -1.49 -32.98
C TRP A 62 8.18 -2.73 -33.83
N VAL A 63 8.87 -3.70 -33.30
CA VAL A 63 9.10 -5.02 -33.93
C VAL A 63 8.75 -6.10 -32.93
N THR A 64 7.91 -7.05 -33.36
CA THR A 64 7.53 -8.24 -32.59
C THR A 64 8.20 -9.46 -33.20
N ASP A 65 8.88 -10.26 -32.37
CA ASP A 65 9.49 -11.51 -32.81
C ASP A 65 8.52 -12.71 -32.75
N SER A 66 8.99 -13.87 -33.17
CA SER A 66 8.20 -15.10 -33.18
C SER A 66 7.77 -15.62 -31.79
N LYS A 67 8.34 -15.06 -30.71
CA LYS A 67 7.99 -15.34 -29.32
C LYS A 67 7.07 -14.28 -28.71
N ASP A 68 6.44 -13.44 -29.53
CA ASP A 68 5.65 -12.27 -29.12
C ASP A 68 6.42 -11.24 -28.27
N GLN A 69 7.76 -11.25 -28.33
CA GLN A 69 8.59 -10.27 -27.66
C GLN A 69 8.70 -9.00 -28.50
N LYS A 70 8.37 -7.87 -27.89
CA LYS A 70 8.38 -6.56 -28.56
C LYS A 70 9.65 -5.81 -28.26
N ARG A 71 10.24 -5.20 -29.28
CA ARG A 71 11.39 -4.29 -29.21
C ARG A 71 11.08 -3.01 -29.96
N TYR A 72 11.75 -1.96 -29.63
CA TYR A 72 11.64 -0.70 -30.36
C TYR A 72 13.00 -0.29 -30.92
N PHE A 73 13.00 0.06 -32.17
CA PHE A 73 14.17 0.55 -32.87
C PHE A 73 13.94 2.01 -33.25
N ASP A 74 14.89 2.86 -32.95
CA ASP A 74 14.82 4.30 -33.27
C ASP A 74 14.56 4.50 -34.77
N PRO A 75 13.56 5.28 -35.17
CA PRO A 75 13.18 5.42 -36.58
C PRO A 75 14.25 6.05 -37.44
N SER A 76 15.09 6.91 -36.88
CA SER A 76 16.12 7.63 -37.65
C SER A 76 17.41 6.82 -37.77
N THR A 77 17.81 6.15 -36.67
CA THR A 77 19.11 5.50 -36.57
C THR A 77 19.05 3.98 -36.69
N GLY A 78 17.88 3.38 -36.50
CA GLY A 78 17.70 1.93 -36.41
C GLY A 78 18.26 1.28 -35.16
N PHE A 79 18.77 2.04 -34.18
CA PHE A 79 19.30 1.45 -32.96
C PHE A 79 18.20 0.94 -32.05
N MET A 80 18.39 -0.28 -31.52
CA MET A 80 17.53 -0.88 -30.53
C MET A 80 17.51 -0.05 -29.26
N GLN A 81 16.32 0.25 -28.77
CA GLN A 81 16.14 0.97 -27.51
C GLN A 81 16.29 0.03 -26.31
N THR A 82 16.85 0.57 -25.25
CA THR A 82 16.98 -0.09 -23.94
C THR A 82 16.66 0.89 -22.83
N LYS A 83 16.31 0.39 -21.64
CA LYS A 83 15.92 1.21 -20.49
C LYS A 83 14.64 2.01 -20.77
N TRP A 84 14.55 3.22 -20.25
CA TRP A 84 13.36 4.06 -20.35
C TRP A 84 13.27 4.79 -21.68
N LEU A 85 12.07 4.82 -22.25
CA LEU A 85 11.74 5.58 -23.45
C LEU A 85 10.33 6.15 -23.31
N THR A 86 10.16 7.42 -23.70
CA THR A 86 8.84 8.05 -23.80
C THR A 86 8.46 8.18 -25.28
N LEU A 87 7.30 7.63 -25.64
CA LEU A 87 6.73 7.72 -26.98
C LEU A 87 5.29 8.22 -26.88
N LYS A 88 4.98 9.33 -27.54
CA LYS A 88 3.63 9.93 -27.58
C LYS A 88 3.00 10.04 -26.17
N GLY A 89 3.78 10.55 -25.20
CA GLY A 89 3.36 10.75 -23.82
C GLY A 89 3.26 9.48 -22.95
N LYS A 90 3.51 8.30 -23.52
CA LYS A 90 3.53 7.03 -22.76
C LYS A 90 4.96 6.60 -22.47
N ARG A 91 5.22 6.11 -21.26
CA ARG A 91 6.54 5.64 -20.84
C ARG A 91 6.63 4.13 -20.99
N TYR A 92 7.76 3.67 -21.53
CA TYR A 92 8.08 2.27 -21.77
C TYR A 92 9.40 1.93 -21.09
N TYR A 93 9.59 0.67 -20.75
CA TYR A 93 10.85 0.17 -20.25
C TYR A 93 11.30 -1.04 -21.07
N PHE A 94 12.54 -1.03 -21.52
CA PHE A 94 13.16 -2.11 -22.27
C PHE A 94 14.31 -2.70 -21.46
N TYR A 95 14.35 -4.01 -21.32
CA TYR A 95 15.42 -4.67 -20.57
C TYR A 95 16.78 -4.41 -21.23
N SER A 96 17.76 -4.02 -20.40
CA SER A 96 19.07 -3.53 -20.90
C SER A 96 19.85 -4.58 -21.69
N ASN A 97 19.71 -5.85 -21.34
CA ASN A 97 20.44 -6.96 -21.98
C ASN A 97 19.79 -7.43 -23.29
N SER A 98 18.46 -7.39 -23.40
CA SER A 98 17.70 -7.98 -24.50
C SER A 98 16.98 -6.96 -25.39
N GLY A 99 16.77 -5.73 -24.90
CA GLY A 99 15.94 -4.73 -25.57
C GLY A 99 14.46 -5.12 -25.64
N VAL A 100 14.03 -6.18 -24.97
CA VAL A 100 12.61 -6.58 -24.91
C VAL A 100 11.85 -5.61 -24.03
N ALA A 101 10.69 -5.17 -24.49
CA ALA A 101 9.81 -4.30 -23.71
C ALA A 101 9.17 -5.06 -22.53
N ALA A 102 9.07 -4.41 -21.40
CA ALA A 102 8.26 -4.89 -20.29
C ALA A 102 6.78 -4.79 -20.68
N CYS A 103 6.07 -5.92 -20.68
CA CYS A 103 4.65 -6.01 -21.04
C CYS A 103 3.94 -6.96 -20.10
N LYS A 104 2.70 -6.65 -19.69
CA LYS A 104 1.88 -7.46 -18.76
C LYS A 104 2.65 -7.88 -17.49
N THR A 105 3.48 -7.00 -16.94
CA THR A 105 4.37 -7.38 -15.85
C THR A 105 4.54 -6.26 -14.82
N PHE A 106 4.80 -6.66 -13.59
CA PHE A 106 5.31 -5.78 -12.56
C PHE A 106 6.84 -5.75 -12.62
N LEU A 107 7.41 -4.56 -12.50
CA LEU A 107 8.85 -4.38 -12.32
C LEU A 107 9.09 -3.65 -11.00
N THR A 108 9.97 -4.21 -10.19
CA THR A 108 10.43 -3.59 -8.94
C THR A 108 11.90 -3.21 -9.09
N ASP A 109 12.20 -1.96 -8.84
CA ASP A 109 13.57 -1.43 -8.89
C ASP A 109 14.35 -1.71 -7.58
N SER A 110 15.62 -1.34 -7.55
CA SER A 110 16.50 -1.53 -6.39
C SER A 110 16.04 -0.74 -5.14
N LYS A 111 15.23 0.30 -5.32
CA LYS A 111 14.60 1.08 -4.23
C LYS A 111 13.28 0.48 -3.76
N LYS A 112 12.90 -0.72 -4.24
CA LYS A 112 11.64 -1.41 -3.98
C LYS A 112 10.39 -0.70 -4.54
N ASN A 113 10.55 0.24 -5.47
CA ASN A 113 9.46 0.86 -6.18
C ASN A 113 8.93 -0.10 -7.25
N THR A 114 7.64 -0.38 -7.22
CA THR A 114 7.00 -1.31 -8.15
C THR A 114 6.17 -0.54 -9.16
N ARG A 115 6.29 -0.88 -10.45
CA ARG A 115 5.51 -0.33 -11.55
C ARG A 115 4.87 -1.45 -12.34
N TYR A 116 3.75 -1.18 -13.00
CA TYR A 116 3.09 -2.14 -13.86
C TYR A 116 3.11 -1.66 -15.32
N PHE A 117 3.41 -2.59 -16.23
CA PHE A 117 3.38 -2.36 -17.67
C PHE A 117 2.23 -3.14 -18.30
N THR A 118 1.40 -2.45 -19.07
CA THR A 118 0.19 -2.99 -19.70
C THR A 118 0.50 -4.03 -20.78
N SER A 119 -0.53 -4.64 -21.36
CA SER A 119 -0.38 -5.50 -22.56
C SER A 119 0.14 -4.73 -23.77
N ALA A 120 -0.09 -3.43 -23.84
CA ALA A 120 0.49 -2.54 -24.85
C ALA A 120 1.88 -2.04 -24.45
N CYS A 121 2.48 -2.59 -23.37
CA CYS A 121 3.84 -2.38 -22.88
C CYS A 121 4.14 -0.97 -22.36
N TYR A 122 3.17 -0.10 -22.17
CA TYR A 122 3.40 1.19 -21.52
C TYR A 122 3.16 1.12 -20.01
N MET A 123 3.89 1.93 -19.26
CA MET A 123 3.77 2.08 -17.83
C MET A 123 2.40 2.63 -17.44
N LEU A 124 1.74 1.96 -16.49
CA LEU A 124 0.45 2.38 -15.98
C LEU A 124 0.61 3.50 -14.96
N THR A 125 -0.32 4.46 -14.98
CA THR A 125 -0.42 5.56 -14.01
C THR A 125 -1.88 5.78 -13.62
N GLY A 126 -2.12 6.38 -12.46
CA GLY A 126 -3.45 6.66 -11.95
C GLY A 126 -4.18 5.41 -11.42
N TRP A 127 -5.47 5.54 -11.29
CA TRP A 127 -6.34 4.46 -10.84
C TRP A 127 -6.45 3.34 -11.88
N THR A 128 -6.42 2.11 -11.40
CA THR A 128 -6.64 0.93 -12.23
C THR A 128 -7.49 -0.11 -11.49
N LYS A 129 -8.25 -0.86 -12.24
CA LYS A 129 -9.10 -1.95 -11.76
C LYS A 129 -8.80 -3.19 -12.59
N ASN A 130 -8.57 -4.31 -11.94
CA ASN A 130 -8.37 -5.59 -12.64
C ASN A 130 -9.71 -6.32 -12.89
N SER A 131 -9.65 -7.49 -13.53
CA SER A 131 -10.83 -8.33 -13.82
C SER A 131 -11.55 -8.85 -12.56
N SER A 132 -10.87 -8.86 -11.41
CA SER A 132 -11.44 -9.27 -10.13
C SER A 132 -11.98 -8.09 -9.32
N ASN A 133 -12.21 -6.93 -9.96
CA ASN A 133 -12.67 -5.71 -9.32
C ASN A 133 -11.73 -5.14 -8.23
N GLU A 134 -10.46 -5.52 -8.23
CA GLU A 134 -9.48 -5.02 -7.29
C GLU A 134 -8.85 -3.73 -7.82
N TYR A 135 -8.88 -2.69 -7.02
CA TYR A 135 -8.29 -1.40 -7.35
C TYR A 135 -6.84 -1.30 -6.88
N ARG A 136 -6.02 -0.61 -7.67
CA ARG A 136 -4.68 -0.12 -7.35
C ARG A 136 -4.54 1.32 -7.82
N TYR A 137 -3.59 2.01 -7.25
CA TYR A 137 -3.20 3.33 -7.72
C TYR A 137 -1.71 3.34 -8.05
N PHE A 138 -1.37 3.96 -9.14
CA PHE A 138 0.01 4.18 -9.57
C PHE A 138 0.23 5.68 -9.69
N GLU A 139 1.27 6.19 -9.04
CA GLU A 139 1.57 7.63 -9.06
C GLU A 139 1.61 8.18 -10.48
N THR A 140 1.02 9.35 -10.68
CA THR A 140 0.82 9.91 -12.02
C THR A 140 2.12 10.33 -12.70
N GLU A 141 3.13 10.72 -11.93
CA GLU A 141 4.40 11.20 -12.46
C GLU A 141 5.35 10.07 -12.85
N ASP A 142 5.49 9.07 -12.00
CA ASP A 142 6.53 8.06 -12.12
C ASP A 142 6.02 6.61 -12.17
N GLY A 143 4.71 6.42 -12.02
CA GLY A 143 4.04 5.12 -12.08
C GLY A 143 4.37 4.19 -10.91
N ILE A 144 4.87 4.71 -9.79
CA ILE A 144 5.11 3.91 -8.60
C ILE A 144 3.77 3.47 -7.99
N MET A 145 3.66 2.17 -7.72
CA MET A 145 2.47 1.58 -7.12
C MET A 145 2.30 2.06 -5.67
N ALA A 146 1.16 2.65 -5.36
CA ALA A 146 0.81 3.10 -4.03
C ALA A 146 0.79 1.94 -3.04
N LYS A 147 1.33 2.18 -1.83
CA LYS A 147 1.38 1.24 -0.72
C LYS A 147 1.17 1.98 0.60
N GLY A 148 0.54 1.32 1.57
CA GLY A 148 0.22 1.93 2.86
C GLY A 148 -0.87 2.99 2.75
N PHE A 149 -0.91 3.90 3.72
CA PHE A 149 -1.85 5.02 3.69
C PHE A 149 -1.44 6.05 2.65
N GLN A 150 -2.42 6.48 1.84
CA GLN A 150 -2.27 7.50 0.82
C GLN A 150 -3.40 8.52 0.92
N THR A 151 -3.09 9.78 0.62
CA THR A 151 -4.10 10.84 0.47
C THR A 151 -4.14 11.24 -0.98
N LEU A 152 -5.26 10.95 -1.65
CA LEU A 152 -5.49 11.25 -3.05
C LEU A 152 -6.73 12.14 -3.15
N ASP A 153 -6.60 13.30 -3.75
CA ASP A 153 -7.68 14.29 -3.88
C ASP A 153 -8.39 14.59 -2.54
N GLY A 154 -7.60 14.73 -1.47
CA GLY A 154 -8.08 15.02 -0.11
C GLY A 154 -8.74 13.84 0.62
N LYS A 155 -8.87 12.68 -0.01
CA LYS A 155 -9.43 11.45 0.56
C LYS A 155 -8.34 10.48 0.95
N LYS A 156 -8.49 9.83 2.11
CA LYS A 156 -7.51 8.84 2.59
C LYS A 156 -7.90 7.44 2.16
N TYR A 157 -6.91 6.69 1.71
CA TYR A 157 -7.00 5.30 1.28
C TYR A 157 -5.90 4.47 1.94
N TYR A 158 -6.06 3.16 1.93
CA TYR A 158 -4.98 2.24 2.29
C TYR A 158 -4.76 1.22 1.19
N PHE A 159 -3.51 1.05 0.78
CA PHE A 159 -3.11 0.05 -0.19
C PHE A 159 -2.24 -1.00 0.51
N ASN A 160 -2.58 -2.26 0.37
CA ASN A 160 -1.81 -3.35 0.97
C ASN A 160 -0.33 -3.24 0.59
N THR A 161 0.56 -3.28 1.56
CA THR A 161 1.99 -3.00 1.39
C THR A 161 2.72 -4.02 0.50
N GLY A 162 2.21 -5.25 0.41
CA GLY A 162 2.74 -6.28 -0.49
C GLY A 162 2.15 -6.21 -1.89
N SER A 163 0.81 -6.28 -2.01
CA SER A 163 0.11 -6.43 -3.28
C SER A 163 -0.30 -5.10 -3.95
N GLY A 164 -0.30 -3.99 -3.22
CA GLY A 164 -0.83 -2.70 -3.69
C GLY A 164 -2.34 -2.67 -3.89
N LYS A 165 -3.09 -3.68 -3.42
CA LYS A 165 -4.55 -3.69 -3.50
C LYS A 165 -5.14 -2.66 -2.55
N MET A 166 -6.11 -1.88 -3.01
CA MET A 166 -6.87 -0.96 -2.18
C MET A 166 -7.71 -1.72 -1.17
N ALA A 167 -7.64 -1.31 0.09
CA ALA A 167 -8.49 -1.85 1.15
C ALA A 167 -9.93 -1.37 0.98
N VAL A 168 -10.87 -2.27 1.23
CA VAL A 168 -12.32 -1.99 1.32
C VAL A 168 -12.93 -2.77 2.48
N GLY A 169 -13.94 -2.21 3.12
CA GLY A 169 -14.56 -2.80 4.30
C GLY A 169 -13.68 -2.73 5.54
N TRP A 170 -13.94 -3.61 6.50
CA TRP A 170 -13.18 -3.69 7.73
C TRP A 170 -11.76 -4.21 7.49
N THR A 171 -10.77 -3.48 8.01
CA THR A 171 -9.34 -3.81 7.83
C THR A 171 -8.60 -3.54 9.13
N THR A 172 -7.75 -4.48 9.55
CA THR A 172 -6.86 -4.30 10.71
C THR A 172 -5.45 -4.00 10.19
N ILE A 173 -4.87 -2.88 10.64
CA ILE A 173 -3.54 -2.42 10.25
C ILE A 173 -2.79 -2.08 11.54
N ASP A 174 -1.66 -2.71 11.77
CA ASP A 174 -0.81 -2.54 12.97
C ASP A 174 -1.63 -2.62 14.28
N GLY A 175 -2.54 -3.61 14.36
CA GLY A 175 -3.41 -3.85 15.52
C GLY A 175 -4.61 -2.89 15.65
N ASN A 176 -4.69 -1.84 14.86
CA ASN A 176 -5.79 -0.88 14.85
C ASN A 176 -6.84 -1.27 13.80
N LYS A 177 -8.12 -1.08 14.15
CA LYS A 177 -9.24 -1.40 13.27
C LYS A 177 -9.72 -0.17 12.51
N TYR A 178 -9.83 -0.29 11.18
CA TYR A 178 -10.27 0.74 10.25
C TYR A 178 -11.47 0.23 9.46
N TYR A 179 -12.21 1.16 8.87
CA TYR A 179 -13.20 0.85 7.85
C TYR A 179 -12.95 1.71 6.62
N PHE A 180 -12.91 1.05 5.49
CA PHE A 180 -12.84 1.68 4.18
C PHE A 180 -14.15 1.44 3.46
N ASP A 181 -14.76 2.47 2.91
CA ASP A 181 -16.02 2.37 2.21
C ASP A 181 -15.96 1.26 1.15
N LYS A 182 -16.99 0.40 1.10
CA LYS A 182 -16.98 -0.81 0.27
C LYS A 182 -16.92 -0.51 -1.24
N GLU A 183 -17.42 0.66 -1.65
CA GLU A 183 -17.50 1.05 -3.06
C GLU A 183 -16.33 1.93 -3.47
N THR A 184 -16.01 2.92 -2.64
CA THR A 184 -15.03 3.96 -2.95
C THR A 184 -13.65 3.70 -2.38
N GLY A 185 -13.52 2.86 -1.35
CA GLY A 185 -12.27 2.63 -0.62
C GLY A 185 -11.84 3.79 0.27
N VAL A 186 -12.68 4.82 0.44
CA VAL A 186 -12.35 5.97 1.29
C VAL A 186 -12.38 5.58 2.76
N MET A 187 -11.34 5.98 3.50
CA MET A 187 -11.22 5.71 4.93
C MET A 187 -12.30 6.46 5.71
N ALA A 188 -13.02 5.74 6.57
CA ALA A 188 -14.01 6.32 7.47
C ALA A 188 -13.35 7.14 8.59
N THR A 189 -13.95 8.29 8.91
CA THR A 189 -13.61 9.14 10.07
C THR A 189 -14.90 9.72 10.65
N GLY A 190 -14.90 10.03 11.96
CA GLY A 190 -16.10 10.53 12.64
C GLY A 190 -17.17 9.43 12.81
N ASP A 191 -18.43 9.85 12.85
CA ASP A 191 -19.56 8.96 13.06
C ASP A 191 -20.04 8.38 11.72
N VAL A 192 -20.03 7.07 11.59
CA VAL A 192 -20.43 6.36 10.37
C VAL A 192 -21.37 5.21 10.72
N THR A 193 -22.43 5.05 9.95
CA THR A 193 -23.33 3.90 10.06
C THR A 193 -22.92 2.82 9.05
N ILE A 194 -22.57 1.63 9.54
CA ILE A 194 -22.12 0.50 8.74
C ILE A 194 -23.05 -0.67 9.01
N ASP A 195 -23.70 -1.18 7.99
CA ASP A 195 -24.64 -2.30 8.08
C ASP A 195 -25.71 -2.07 9.20
N GLY A 196 -26.21 -0.82 9.33
CA GLY A 196 -27.22 -0.40 10.31
C GLY A 196 -26.68 -0.10 11.71
N GLN A 197 -25.40 -0.32 11.99
CA GLN A 197 -24.79 -0.03 13.29
C GLN A 197 -23.91 1.21 13.23
N LYS A 198 -23.99 2.06 14.24
CA LYS A 198 -23.18 3.29 14.35
C LYS A 198 -21.79 2.96 14.92
N TYR A 199 -20.78 3.54 14.31
CA TYR A 199 -19.39 3.45 14.72
C TYR A 199 -18.78 4.84 14.74
N HIS A 200 -17.81 5.06 15.62
CA HIS A 200 -17.03 6.29 15.66
C HIS A 200 -15.58 5.99 15.34
N PHE A 201 -15.02 6.71 14.37
CA PHE A 201 -13.60 6.65 14.00
C PHE A 201 -12.95 7.98 14.35
N ASN A 202 -11.77 7.96 14.97
CA ASN A 202 -11.03 9.20 15.22
C ASN A 202 -10.53 9.84 13.90
N SER A 203 -9.90 11.01 14.00
CA SER A 203 -9.35 11.74 12.83
C SER A 203 -8.29 10.96 12.03
N ASN A 204 -7.69 9.94 12.66
CA ASN A 204 -6.74 9.04 12.00
C ASN A 204 -7.43 7.82 11.37
N GLY A 205 -8.77 7.72 11.44
CA GLY A 205 -9.55 6.60 10.91
C GLY A 205 -9.54 5.36 11.80
N ILE A 206 -8.97 5.42 12.98
CA ILE A 206 -8.96 4.29 13.91
C ILE A 206 -10.33 4.20 14.57
N LEU A 207 -10.91 3.00 14.57
CA LEU A 207 -12.14 2.74 15.31
C LEU A 207 -11.90 3.07 16.78
N SER A 208 -12.50 4.15 17.24
CA SER A 208 -12.54 4.55 18.62
C SER A 208 -13.89 4.17 19.18
N ASN A 209 -14.11 2.93 19.39
CA ASN A 209 -15.33 2.32 19.91
C ASN A 209 -16.69 2.96 19.54
N THR A 210 -17.68 2.11 19.42
CA THR A 210 -19.10 2.44 19.33
C THR A 210 -19.43 3.67 20.17
N THR A 211 -20.29 4.55 19.66
CA THR A 211 -20.85 5.71 20.35
C THR A 211 -20.86 5.51 21.86
N SER A 212 -20.21 6.43 22.59
CA SER A 212 -20.24 6.41 24.06
C SER A 212 -21.68 6.15 24.51
N PRO A 213 -21.93 5.08 25.27
CA PRO A 213 -23.26 4.82 25.75
C PRO A 213 -23.65 5.96 26.69
N THR A 214 -24.70 6.67 26.34
CA THR A 214 -25.17 7.82 27.12
C THR A 214 -26.53 7.51 27.74
N GLY A 215 -26.65 7.78 29.03
CA GLY A 215 -27.89 8.01 29.75
C GLY A 215 -28.69 6.79 30.24
N SER A 216 -28.81 5.71 29.53
CA SER A 216 -29.62 4.57 29.96
C SER A 216 -28.77 3.49 30.68
N ARG A 217 -29.17 3.15 31.90
CA ARG A 217 -28.52 2.12 32.75
C ARG A 217 -28.84 0.70 32.26
N THR A 218 -28.50 0.37 31.02
CA THR A 218 -28.72 -0.97 30.47
C THR A 218 -27.41 -1.76 30.41
N ILE A 219 -27.52 -3.09 30.49
CA ILE A 219 -26.37 -3.99 30.36
C ILE A 219 -25.66 -3.79 29.00
N LYS A 220 -26.43 -3.52 27.97
CA LYS A 220 -25.88 -3.23 26.63
C LYS A 220 -24.97 -1.99 26.66
N ASN A 221 -25.43 -0.89 27.26
CA ASN A 221 -24.66 0.35 27.35
C ASN A 221 -23.46 0.19 28.28
N TYR A 222 -23.59 -0.54 29.37
CA TYR A 222 -22.49 -0.86 30.27
C TYR A 222 -21.40 -1.68 29.55
N LEU A 223 -21.79 -2.75 28.86
CA LEU A 223 -20.86 -3.59 28.10
C LEU A 223 -20.18 -2.80 26.96
N ALA A 224 -20.89 -1.91 26.29
CA ALA A 224 -20.30 -1.04 25.27
C ALA A 224 -19.23 -0.11 25.88
N GLY A 225 -19.48 0.42 27.09
CA GLY A 225 -18.47 1.17 27.85
C GLY A 225 -17.27 0.30 28.23
N ALA A 226 -17.52 -0.88 28.77
CA ALA A 226 -16.49 -1.81 29.21
C ALA A 226 -15.56 -2.29 28.06
N LEU A 227 -16.04 -2.34 26.83
CA LEU A 227 -15.23 -2.74 25.69
C LEU A 227 -14.30 -1.63 25.16
N GLN A 228 -14.51 -0.36 25.56
CA GLN A 228 -13.70 0.76 25.04
C GLN A 228 -12.20 0.66 25.37
N PRO A 229 -11.77 0.25 26.57
CA PRO A 229 -10.34 0.17 26.90
C PRO A 229 -9.66 -1.11 26.41
N VAL A 230 -10.38 -2.06 25.81
CA VAL A 230 -9.81 -3.32 25.32
C VAL A 230 -8.69 -3.04 24.31
N GLY A 231 -7.50 -3.59 24.58
CA GLY A 231 -6.31 -3.38 23.78
C GLY A 231 -5.62 -2.01 23.97
N GLN A 232 -6.12 -1.16 24.89
CA GLN A 232 -5.60 0.19 25.11
C GLN A 232 -5.26 0.50 26.56
N ALA A 233 -5.75 -0.30 27.50
CA ALA A 233 -5.49 -0.14 28.92
C ALA A 233 -4.88 -1.42 29.49
N LEU A 234 -4.07 -1.28 30.51
CA LEU A 234 -3.45 -2.37 31.26
C LEU A 234 -4.09 -2.50 32.63
N TYR A 235 -3.97 -3.69 33.23
CA TYR A 235 -4.32 -3.88 34.62
C TYR A 235 -3.24 -3.25 35.51
N VAL A 236 -3.66 -2.35 36.37
CA VAL A 236 -2.78 -1.65 37.33
C VAL A 236 -3.33 -1.86 38.73
N TRP A 237 -2.68 -2.69 39.51
CA TRP A 237 -3.10 -2.96 40.92
C TRP A 237 -3.17 -1.65 41.74
N GLY A 238 -4.31 -1.41 42.36
CA GLY A 238 -4.54 -0.19 43.12
C GLY A 238 -4.65 1.09 42.27
N GLY A 239 -4.71 0.97 40.96
CA GLY A 239 -4.77 2.10 40.04
C GLY A 239 -6.06 2.89 40.10
N GLY A 240 -7.16 2.26 40.51
CA GLY A 240 -8.47 2.90 40.56
C GLY A 240 -8.90 3.51 39.26
N TRP A 241 -9.69 4.58 39.32
CA TRP A 241 -10.06 5.40 38.17
C TRP A 241 -10.31 6.85 38.66
N ASN A 242 -9.54 7.80 38.17
CA ASN A 242 -9.63 9.18 38.61
C ASN A 242 -9.74 10.22 37.48
N ASP A 243 -9.70 9.80 36.23
CA ASP A 243 -9.74 10.67 35.08
C ASP A 243 -10.78 10.17 34.05
N SER A 244 -11.85 10.94 33.85
CA SER A 244 -12.96 10.61 32.96
C SER A 244 -12.57 10.68 31.48
N THR A 245 -11.53 11.42 31.15
CA THR A 245 -11.05 11.61 29.76
C THR A 245 -9.99 10.60 29.36
N ARG A 246 -9.41 9.90 30.35
CA ARG A 246 -8.34 8.93 30.18
C ARG A 246 -8.81 7.55 30.61
N LYS A 247 -8.28 6.54 29.95
CA LYS A 247 -8.62 5.15 30.26
C LYS A 247 -7.75 4.64 31.39
N GLY A 248 -8.17 4.90 32.63
CA GLY A 248 -7.49 4.46 33.83
C GLY A 248 -6.99 5.60 34.73
N THR A 249 -5.96 5.32 35.51
CA THR A 249 -5.37 6.25 36.46
C THR A 249 -4.55 7.35 35.75
N SER A 250 -4.40 8.50 36.42
CA SER A 250 -3.48 9.56 36.02
C SER A 250 -2.00 9.20 36.27
N GLN A 251 -1.75 8.23 37.14
CA GLN A 251 -0.41 7.74 37.44
C GLN A 251 0.15 7.00 36.21
N THR A 252 1.41 7.27 35.84
CA THR A 252 2.07 6.50 34.81
C THR A 252 2.39 5.09 35.31
N MET A 253 2.49 4.13 34.37
CA MET A 253 2.91 2.77 34.74
C MET A 253 4.31 2.76 35.35
N THR A 254 5.20 3.64 34.86
CA THR A 254 6.55 3.78 35.40
C THR A 254 6.51 4.22 36.87
N ASP A 255 5.74 5.25 37.17
CA ASP A 255 5.63 5.75 38.56
C ASP A 255 5.00 4.71 39.47
N PHE A 256 3.97 4.02 38.99
CA PHE A 256 3.33 2.94 39.72
C PHE A 256 4.31 1.81 40.05
N TYR A 257 5.03 1.27 39.04
CA TYR A 257 5.96 0.17 39.27
C TYR A 257 7.19 0.58 40.05
N ASN A 258 7.65 1.81 39.94
CA ASN A 258 8.73 2.35 40.77
C ASN A 258 8.32 2.45 42.26
N SER A 259 7.04 2.64 42.54
CA SER A 259 6.50 2.68 43.91
C SER A 259 6.22 1.29 44.52
N GLN A 260 6.18 0.23 43.68
CA GLN A 260 5.94 -1.15 44.12
C GLN A 260 7.27 -1.91 44.23
N SER A 261 7.67 -2.31 45.40
CA SER A 261 9.02 -2.88 45.61
C SER A 261 9.18 -4.23 45.00
N SER A 262 8.63 -5.27 45.09
CA SER A 262 9.09 -6.60 44.60
C SER A 262 8.03 -7.48 43.94
N SER A 263 6.79 -7.03 43.94
CA SER A 263 5.66 -7.89 43.53
C SER A 263 5.35 -7.84 42.03
N TYR A 264 6.01 -6.94 41.28
CA TYR A 264 5.75 -6.74 39.87
C TYR A 264 7.03 -6.74 39.06
N ASP A 265 7.06 -7.51 37.98
CA ASP A 265 8.16 -7.49 37.03
C ASP A 265 7.99 -6.31 36.06
N TYR A 266 8.59 -5.16 36.44
CA TYR A 266 8.60 -3.95 35.64
C TYR A 266 9.18 -4.19 34.23
N ASN A 267 10.15 -5.06 34.09
CA ASN A 267 10.81 -5.30 32.80
C ASN A 267 9.84 -5.87 31.75
N ASN A 268 8.87 -6.66 32.14
CA ASN A 268 7.85 -7.18 31.24
C ASN A 268 6.90 -6.12 30.70
N TYR A 269 6.80 -4.96 31.38
CA TYR A 269 5.83 -3.92 31.04
C TYR A 269 6.50 -2.58 30.67
N ARG A 270 7.82 -2.49 30.74
CA ARG A 270 8.57 -1.24 30.53
C ARG A 270 8.27 -0.57 29.18
N ASP A 271 8.25 -1.34 28.09
CA ASP A 271 8.03 -0.79 26.75
C ASP A 271 6.62 -0.25 26.57
N LEU A 272 5.64 -0.83 27.27
CA LEU A 272 4.25 -0.35 27.26
C LEU A 272 4.11 0.92 28.10
N SER A 273 4.86 1.05 29.20
CA SER A 273 4.83 2.21 30.09
C SER A 273 5.52 3.43 29.46
N THR A 274 6.66 3.24 28.79
CA THR A 274 7.42 4.31 28.14
C THR A 274 6.71 4.87 26.91
N ALA A 275 5.88 4.06 26.24
CA ALA A 275 5.10 4.49 25.09
C ALA A 275 3.88 5.38 25.43
N ASN A 276 3.73 5.84 26.69
CA ASN A 276 2.58 6.63 27.16
C ASN A 276 1.20 5.96 26.94
N ARG A 277 1.19 4.63 26.70
CA ARG A 277 0.01 3.84 26.40
C ARG A 277 -0.66 3.27 27.65
N ALA A 278 0.03 3.33 28.75
CA ALA A 278 -0.28 2.51 29.90
C ALA A 278 -0.89 3.33 31.02
N LYS A 279 -2.08 3.79 30.78
CA LYS A 279 -2.99 4.13 31.85
C LYS A 279 -3.91 2.95 32.01
N GLY A 280 -3.88 2.31 33.16
CA GLY A 280 -4.60 1.10 33.41
C GLY A 280 -5.65 1.26 34.48
N PHE A 281 -6.41 0.21 34.70
CA PHE A 281 -7.41 0.09 35.75
C PHE A 281 -7.01 -1.06 36.65
N ASP A 282 -7.37 -0.97 37.93
CA ASP A 282 -7.66 -2.18 38.70
C ASP A 282 -9.11 -2.68 38.42
N CYS A 283 -9.54 -3.75 39.04
CA CYS A 283 -10.85 -4.32 38.77
C CYS A 283 -12.00 -3.36 39.12
N SER A 284 -11.91 -2.64 40.24
CA SER A 284 -12.92 -1.68 40.67
C SER A 284 -12.90 -0.40 39.80
N GLY A 285 -11.72 0.08 39.46
CA GLY A 285 -11.55 1.21 38.57
C GLY A 285 -12.10 0.97 37.17
N PHE A 286 -11.95 -0.23 36.63
CA PHE A 286 -12.52 -0.62 35.34
C PHE A 286 -14.06 -0.61 35.38
N VAL A 287 -14.68 -1.18 36.45
CA VAL A 287 -16.13 -1.16 36.60
C VAL A 287 -16.63 0.28 36.73
N GLY A 288 -16.01 1.07 37.60
CA GLY A 288 -16.37 2.48 37.82
C GLY A 288 -16.25 3.32 36.57
N TRP A 289 -15.18 3.15 35.81
CA TRP A 289 -14.98 3.85 34.53
C TRP A 289 -16.03 3.45 33.49
N SER A 290 -16.35 2.16 33.40
CA SER A 290 -17.37 1.64 32.48
C SER A 290 -18.77 2.19 32.80
N ALA A 291 -19.13 2.27 34.09
CA ALA A 291 -20.36 2.91 34.53
C ALA A 291 -20.39 4.41 34.25
N TYR A 292 -19.25 5.13 34.40
CA TYR A 292 -19.14 6.54 34.02
C TYR A 292 -19.40 6.77 32.54
N GLN A 293 -18.96 5.86 31.65
CA GLN A 293 -19.23 6.01 30.21
C GLN A 293 -20.75 6.02 29.92
N VAL A 294 -21.55 5.34 30.75
CA VAL A 294 -23.00 5.36 30.62
C VAL A 294 -23.59 6.65 31.20
N MET A 295 -23.16 7.03 32.38
CA MET A 295 -23.80 8.11 33.15
C MET A 295 -23.25 9.50 32.78
N GLN A 296 -22.05 9.60 32.22
CA GLN A 296 -21.31 10.82 31.91
C GLN A 296 -21.18 11.76 33.13
N SER A 297 -21.26 11.19 34.31
CA SER A 297 -21.21 11.92 35.59
C SER A 297 -20.62 11.05 36.69
N LYS A 298 -19.68 11.60 37.44
CA LYS A 298 -19.13 10.92 38.64
C LYS A 298 -20.21 10.69 39.72
N SER A 299 -21.20 11.56 39.87
CA SER A 299 -22.31 11.37 40.78
C SER A 299 -23.18 10.17 40.43
N GLY A 300 -23.25 9.80 39.14
CA GLY A 300 -23.97 8.63 38.67
C GLY A 300 -23.29 7.30 38.97
N VAL A 301 -22.02 7.32 39.29
CA VAL A 301 -21.23 6.14 39.70
C VAL A 301 -20.74 6.25 41.14
N GLY A 302 -21.02 7.37 41.81
CA GLY A 302 -20.61 7.62 43.21
C GLY A 302 -19.11 7.50 43.40
N SER A 303 -18.69 6.89 44.50
CA SER A 303 -17.27 6.58 44.77
C SER A 303 -16.88 5.16 44.33
N GLY A 304 -17.62 4.60 43.37
CA GLY A 304 -17.42 3.22 42.89
C GLY A 304 -16.02 2.93 42.33
N TYR A 305 -15.31 3.95 41.89
CA TYR A 305 -13.91 3.83 41.47
C TYR A 305 -12.92 3.51 42.62
N THR A 306 -13.37 3.62 43.86
CA THR A 306 -12.58 3.32 45.06
C THR A 306 -13.11 2.11 45.82
N VAL A 307 -14.23 1.53 45.43
CA VAL A 307 -14.86 0.38 46.11
C VAL A 307 -14.08 -0.89 45.81
N VAL A 308 -13.77 -1.69 46.81
CA VAL A 308 -13.12 -2.97 46.61
C VAL A 308 -13.99 -3.94 45.84
N SER A 309 -13.40 -4.79 45.03
CA SER A 309 -14.10 -5.66 44.07
C SER A 309 -15.19 -6.56 44.70
N GLY A 310 -14.99 -7.00 45.94
CA GLY A 310 -15.99 -7.83 46.67
C GLY A 310 -17.29 -7.12 47.01
N GLU A 311 -17.29 -5.80 47.06
CA GLU A 311 -18.45 -4.98 47.46
C GLU A 311 -19.12 -4.27 46.27
N ILE A 312 -18.52 -4.35 45.11
CA ILE A 312 -18.88 -3.51 43.97
C ILE A 312 -20.32 -3.77 43.49
N GLY A 313 -20.76 -5.01 43.50
CA GLY A 313 -22.13 -5.37 43.13
C GLY A 313 -23.19 -4.75 44.03
N SER A 314 -23.00 -4.86 45.36
CA SER A 314 -23.89 -4.26 46.36
C SER A 314 -23.86 -2.71 46.26
N TYR A 315 -22.70 -2.12 46.05
CA TYR A 315 -22.55 -0.69 45.89
C TYR A 315 -23.34 -0.16 44.66
N TYR A 316 -23.17 -0.75 43.49
CA TYR A 316 -23.90 -0.28 42.31
C TYR A 316 -25.39 -0.56 42.37
N LYS A 317 -25.81 -1.65 43.03
CA LYS A 317 -27.23 -1.90 43.32
C LYS A 317 -27.85 -0.77 44.17
N SER A 318 -27.14 -0.30 45.22
CA SER A 318 -27.58 0.83 46.02
C SER A 318 -27.69 2.14 45.23
N MET A 319 -26.92 2.29 44.14
CA MET A 319 -26.95 3.41 43.22
C MET A 319 -28.02 3.32 42.12
N GLY A 320 -28.91 2.32 42.21
CA GLY A 320 -30.01 2.11 41.28
C GLY A 320 -29.59 1.45 39.96
N TRP A 321 -28.45 0.81 39.92
CA TRP A 321 -28.10 -0.13 38.85
C TRP A 321 -28.79 -1.46 39.16
N GLY A 322 -29.39 -2.06 38.15
CA GLY A 322 -30.25 -3.23 38.33
C GLY A 322 -29.63 -4.38 39.14
N SER A 323 -30.47 -5.31 39.55
CA SER A 323 -30.01 -6.60 40.14
C SER A 323 -29.46 -7.49 39.04
N ILE A 324 -28.34 -8.11 39.32
CA ILE A 324 -27.85 -9.26 38.54
C ILE A 324 -28.69 -10.47 38.92
#